data_d14dd2c2eb31857fc9a66bc96a433b6e
#
_entry.id   d14dd2c2eb31857fc9a66bc96a433b6e
#
_cell.length_a   1.000
_cell.length_b   1.000
_cell.length_c   1.000
_cell.angle_alpha   90.00
_cell.angle_beta   90.00
_cell.angle_gamma   90.00
#
_symmetry.space_group_name_H-M   'P 1'
#
loop_
_entity.id
_entity.type
_entity.pdbx_description
1 polymer ?
#
loop_
_entity_poly.entity_id
_entity_poly.type
_entity_poly.pdbx_seq_one_letter_code
_entity_poly.pdbx_strand_id
1 'polypeptide(L)'
;MKPRRAVVTAALVIIVIASWLAWRHYSVGNVRNLDSRGSNVIAFGDSLTAGYGASAGEDYPSRVSAATGTAIINAGVSGDTTEMALGRLDNDVLSRDPRIVIVGLGGNDYLQSVPIATTEANLRSIIDKIENAGAAVIVLGFRFPSLNADYDAMYQRVAKDERCFFVSNVLSGILTHPELKSDEVHPNARGYQLMADRIAEPLQKVVRAADAKR
;
A
#
# COMPACT_ATOMS: atom_id res chain seq x y z
N MET A 1 -47.94 9.44 -13.67
CA MET A 1 -46.57 9.85 -14.07
C MET A 1 -45.66 10.23 -12.86
N LYS A 2 -45.59 9.50 -11.77
CA LYS A 2 -44.74 9.89 -10.61
C LYS A 2 -43.77 8.83 -10.05
N PRO A 3 -43.77 7.54 -10.43
CA PRO A 3 -42.85 6.59 -9.83
C PRO A 3 -41.37 6.71 -10.33
N ARG A 4 -41.14 7.13 -11.56
CA ARG A 4 -39.79 7.25 -12.13
C ARG A 4 -38.90 8.30 -11.44
N ARG A 5 -39.50 9.44 -11.02
CA ARG A 5 -38.73 10.49 -10.31
C ARG A 5 -38.26 10.04 -8.93
N ALA A 6 -39.12 9.33 -8.18
CA ALA A 6 -38.76 8.82 -6.85
C ALA A 6 -37.65 7.76 -6.91
N VAL A 7 -37.66 6.88 -7.92
CA VAL A 7 -36.61 5.86 -8.13
C VAL A 7 -35.26 6.51 -8.49
N VAL A 8 -35.27 7.51 -9.36
CA VAL A 8 -34.04 8.24 -9.75
C VAL A 8 -33.46 9.00 -8.56
N THR A 9 -34.30 9.62 -7.74
CA THR A 9 -33.85 10.35 -6.53
C THR A 9 -33.26 9.37 -5.51
N ALA A 10 -33.86 8.22 -5.29
CA ALA A 10 -33.36 7.20 -4.38
C ALA A 10 -32.00 6.64 -4.85
N ALA A 11 -31.85 6.37 -6.15
CA ALA A 11 -30.59 5.89 -6.72
C ALA A 11 -29.46 6.92 -6.57
N LEU A 12 -29.72 8.20 -6.79
CA LEU A 12 -28.75 9.29 -6.60
C LEU A 12 -28.33 9.41 -5.14
N VAL A 13 -29.26 9.31 -4.20
CA VAL A 13 -28.96 9.33 -2.75
C VAL A 13 -28.08 8.14 -2.36
N ILE A 14 -28.36 6.95 -2.86
CA ILE A 14 -27.56 5.75 -2.61
C ILE A 14 -26.14 5.93 -3.16
N ILE A 15 -25.99 6.47 -4.38
CA ILE A 15 -24.69 6.73 -5.00
C ILE A 15 -23.90 7.77 -4.17
N VAL A 16 -24.54 8.84 -3.74
CA VAL A 16 -23.88 9.87 -2.89
C VAL A 16 -23.46 9.29 -1.54
N ILE A 17 -24.31 8.50 -0.90
CA ILE A 17 -24.00 7.84 0.36
C ILE A 17 -22.86 6.82 0.16
N ALA A 18 -22.91 6.00 -0.88
CA ALA A 18 -21.86 5.05 -1.19
C ALA A 18 -20.52 5.75 -1.51
N SER A 19 -20.55 6.85 -2.27
CA SER A 19 -19.38 7.66 -2.57
C SER A 19 -18.83 8.36 -1.32
N TRP A 20 -19.70 8.86 -0.44
CA TRP A 20 -19.32 9.45 0.85
C TRP A 20 -18.75 8.43 1.81
N LEU A 21 -19.35 7.22 1.88
CA LEU A 21 -18.83 6.11 2.68
C LEU A 21 -17.49 5.60 2.13
N ALA A 22 -17.34 5.48 0.82
CA ALA A 22 -16.07 5.16 0.19
C ALA A 22 -15.02 6.24 0.47
N TRP A 23 -15.36 7.52 0.27
CA TRP A 23 -14.47 8.65 0.57
C TRP A 23 -14.07 8.69 2.05
N ARG A 24 -15.01 8.49 2.97
CA ARG A 24 -14.75 8.41 4.41
C ARG A 24 -13.87 7.20 4.76
N HIS A 25 -13.99 6.10 4.02
CA HIS A 25 -13.20 4.88 4.19
C HIS A 25 -11.74 5.09 3.77
N TYR A 26 -11.52 5.88 2.70
CA TYR A 26 -10.21 6.29 2.22
C TYR A 26 -9.73 7.62 2.83
N SER A 27 -10.41 8.15 3.85
CA SER A 27 -10.01 9.41 4.44
C SER A 27 -8.81 9.22 5.35
N VAL A 28 -7.78 10.02 5.13
CA VAL A 28 -6.56 10.08 5.96
C VAL A 28 -6.90 10.26 7.45
N GLY A 29 -8.04 10.90 7.77
CA GLY A 29 -8.44 11.18 9.16
C GLY A 29 -8.66 9.95 10.05
N ASN A 30 -8.79 8.76 9.46
CA ASN A 30 -8.95 7.50 10.19
C ASN A 30 -7.66 6.72 10.38
N VAL A 31 -6.55 7.16 9.77
CA VAL A 31 -5.25 6.48 9.90
C VAL A 31 -4.73 6.62 11.33
N ARG A 32 -4.24 5.51 11.89
CA ARG A 32 -3.60 5.51 13.21
C ARG A 32 -2.28 6.27 13.19
N ASN A 33 -1.87 6.76 14.35
CA ASN A 33 -0.55 7.33 14.60
C ASN A 33 -0.14 8.48 13.65
N LEU A 34 -1.11 9.27 13.18
CA LEU A 34 -0.79 10.48 12.42
C LEU A 34 -0.02 11.52 13.26
N ASP A 35 -0.05 11.40 14.58
CA ASP A 35 0.73 12.21 15.53
C ASP A 35 2.09 11.59 15.85
N SER A 36 2.55 10.63 15.04
CA SER A 36 3.85 9.96 15.17
C SER A 36 5.00 10.95 15.33
N ARG A 37 5.88 10.65 16.29
CA ARG A 37 7.08 11.44 16.56
C ARG A 37 8.34 10.91 15.86
N GLY A 38 8.25 9.76 15.22
CA GLY A 38 9.33 9.21 14.41
C GLY A 38 9.77 10.14 13.29
N SER A 39 10.93 9.89 12.72
CA SER A 39 11.56 10.77 11.73
C SER A 39 11.48 10.23 10.32
N ASN A 40 11.49 8.91 10.14
CA ASN A 40 11.74 8.29 8.86
C ASN A 40 10.47 7.76 8.17
N VAL A 41 10.41 7.95 6.85
CA VAL A 41 9.49 7.23 5.98
C VAL A 41 10.22 6.01 5.42
N ILE A 42 9.64 4.83 5.61
CA ILE A 42 10.27 3.55 5.23
C ILE A 42 9.34 2.81 4.27
N ALA A 43 9.86 2.36 3.13
CA ALA A 43 9.19 1.42 2.25
C ALA A 43 9.67 0.00 2.58
N PHE A 44 8.79 -0.80 3.16
CA PHE A 44 9.04 -2.16 3.62
C PHE A 44 8.30 -3.15 2.73
N GLY A 45 9.03 -4.06 2.09
CA GLY A 45 8.44 -4.96 1.11
C GLY A 45 9.41 -5.97 0.50
N ASP A 46 8.98 -6.53 -0.60
CA ASP A 46 9.68 -7.57 -1.35
C ASP A 46 10.49 -7.01 -2.54
N SER A 47 10.62 -7.79 -3.62
CA SER A 47 11.32 -7.42 -4.86
C SER A 47 10.74 -6.18 -5.53
N LEU A 48 9.43 -5.93 -5.41
CA LEU A 48 8.79 -4.74 -5.96
C LEU A 48 9.27 -3.48 -5.22
N THR A 49 9.50 -3.58 -3.92
CA THR A 49 10.05 -2.48 -3.12
C THR A 49 11.56 -2.34 -3.36
N ALA A 50 12.29 -3.45 -3.44
CA ALA A 50 13.72 -3.44 -3.75
C ALA A 50 14.03 -2.85 -5.14
N GLY A 51 13.08 -2.87 -6.07
CA GLY A 51 13.25 -2.36 -7.43
C GLY A 51 13.82 -3.37 -8.41
N TYR A 52 13.57 -4.68 -8.18
CA TYR A 52 14.03 -5.72 -9.12
C TYR A 52 13.51 -5.45 -10.53
N GLY A 53 14.39 -5.56 -11.53
CA GLY A 53 14.04 -5.30 -12.93
C GLY A 53 14.22 -3.85 -13.39
N ALA A 54 14.74 -2.96 -12.52
CA ALA A 54 15.09 -1.58 -12.84
C ALA A 54 16.51 -1.25 -12.34
N SER A 55 17.08 -0.17 -12.84
CA SER A 55 18.38 0.33 -12.38
C SER A 55 18.27 1.03 -11.03
N ALA A 56 19.39 1.24 -10.37
CA ALA A 56 19.44 1.98 -9.10
C ALA A 56 18.80 3.37 -9.23
N GLY A 57 17.90 3.71 -8.30
CA GLY A 57 17.15 4.97 -8.31
C GLY A 57 15.90 4.96 -9.21
N GLU A 58 15.62 3.86 -9.89
CA GLU A 58 14.43 3.70 -10.73
C GLU A 58 13.32 2.86 -10.06
N ASP A 59 13.57 2.36 -8.85
CA ASP A 59 12.57 1.74 -7.98
C ASP A 59 11.48 2.73 -7.56
N TYR A 60 10.30 2.23 -7.17
CA TYR A 60 9.21 3.13 -6.79
C TYR A 60 9.52 3.97 -5.54
N PRO A 61 10.22 3.50 -4.48
CA PRO A 61 10.58 4.35 -3.35
C PRO A 61 11.42 5.56 -3.75
N SER A 62 12.43 5.36 -4.60
CA SER A 62 13.29 6.44 -5.11
C SER A 62 12.51 7.45 -5.95
N ARG A 63 11.61 6.98 -6.83
CA ARG A 63 10.78 7.84 -7.67
C ARG A 63 9.73 8.61 -6.87
N VAL A 64 9.10 7.97 -5.88
CA VAL A 64 8.18 8.64 -4.95
C VAL A 64 8.93 9.69 -4.13
N SER A 65 10.12 9.36 -3.63
CA SER A 65 10.99 10.32 -2.92
C SER A 65 11.28 11.55 -3.78
N ALA A 66 11.69 11.35 -5.03
CA ALA A 66 11.95 12.45 -5.96
C ALA A 66 10.70 13.29 -6.28
N ALA A 67 9.55 12.64 -6.46
CA ALA A 67 8.29 13.32 -6.81
C ALA A 67 7.68 14.11 -5.64
N THR A 68 7.91 13.65 -4.40
CA THR A 68 7.27 14.22 -3.20
C THR A 68 8.18 15.11 -2.37
N GLY A 69 9.49 15.03 -2.59
CA GLY A 69 10.51 15.66 -1.72
C GLY A 69 10.65 14.98 -0.36
N THR A 70 9.97 13.84 -0.13
CA THR A 70 10.04 13.09 1.12
C THR A 70 11.09 12.00 0.99
N ALA A 71 12.15 12.04 1.81
CA ALA A 71 13.15 10.98 1.84
C ALA A 71 12.51 9.65 2.27
N ILE A 72 12.74 8.58 1.51
CA ILE A 72 12.21 7.24 1.78
C ILE A 72 13.37 6.27 1.89
N ILE A 73 13.43 5.56 3.03
CA ILE A 73 14.35 4.44 3.21
C ILE A 73 13.77 3.23 2.51
N ASN A 74 14.50 2.68 1.54
CA ASN A 74 14.11 1.43 0.88
C ASN A 74 14.55 0.24 1.75
N ALA A 75 13.60 -0.50 2.29
CA ALA A 75 13.77 -1.73 3.06
C ALA A 75 13.12 -2.94 2.34
N GLY A 76 13.19 -2.97 1.01
CA GLY A 76 12.77 -4.08 0.18
C GLY A 76 13.81 -5.21 0.15
N VAL A 77 13.37 -6.47 0.25
CA VAL A 77 14.20 -7.66 0.06
C VAL A 77 13.51 -8.61 -0.92
N SER A 78 14.20 -8.88 -2.03
CA SER A 78 13.64 -9.74 -3.09
C SER A 78 13.35 -11.15 -2.59
N GLY A 79 12.16 -11.64 -2.91
CA GLY A 79 11.71 -12.98 -2.55
C GLY A 79 10.99 -13.08 -1.20
N ASP A 80 10.94 -12.01 -0.41
CA ASP A 80 10.28 -12.03 0.89
C ASP A 80 8.81 -12.39 0.80
N THR A 81 8.42 -13.39 1.56
CA THR A 81 7.04 -13.61 1.98
C THR A 81 6.72 -12.73 3.19
N THR A 82 5.44 -12.67 3.56
CA THR A 82 5.04 -11.95 4.78
C THR A 82 5.70 -12.51 6.04
N GLU A 83 5.95 -13.82 6.12
CA GLU A 83 6.65 -14.48 7.23
C GLU A 83 8.13 -14.06 7.30
N MET A 84 8.84 -14.08 6.15
CA MET A 84 10.24 -13.66 6.08
C MET A 84 10.40 -12.19 6.46
N ALA A 85 9.53 -11.34 5.94
CA ALA A 85 9.51 -9.92 6.27
C ALA A 85 9.24 -9.68 7.76
N LEU A 86 8.31 -10.41 8.38
CA LEU A 86 8.04 -10.33 9.81
C LEU A 86 9.29 -10.64 10.64
N GLY A 87 10.10 -11.60 10.20
CA GLY A 87 11.35 -11.99 10.88
C GLY A 87 12.43 -10.90 10.89
N ARG A 88 12.43 -9.97 9.94
CA ARG A 88 13.41 -8.87 9.85
C ARG A 88 12.85 -7.48 10.22
N LEU A 89 11.57 -7.40 10.56
CA LEU A 89 10.86 -6.15 10.82
C LEU A 89 11.55 -5.27 11.89
N ASP A 90 12.01 -5.88 12.97
CA ASP A 90 12.65 -5.17 14.08
C ASP A 90 13.94 -4.46 13.62
N ASN A 91 14.79 -5.14 12.85
CA ASN A 91 16.05 -4.58 12.36
C ASN A 91 15.87 -3.57 11.23
N ASP A 92 14.96 -3.83 10.31
CA ASP A 92 14.86 -3.08 9.06
C ASP A 92 13.86 -1.91 9.12
N VAL A 93 12.98 -1.92 10.12
CA VAL A 93 11.94 -0.91 10.28
C VAL A 93 11.94 -0.32 11.69
N LEU A 94 11.69 -1.13 12.74
CA LEU A 94 11.41 -0.60 14.07
C LEU A 94 12.62 0.10 14.70
N SER A 95 13.83 -0.41 14.46
CA SER A 95 15.08 0.21 14.93
C SER A 95 15.44 1.53 14.22
N ARG A 96 14.71 1.89 13.15
CA ARG A 96 15.02 3.05 12.31
C ARG A 96 14.10 4.26 12.56
N ASP A 97 13.55 4.40 13.74
CA ASP A 97 12.69 5.53 14.13
C ASP A 97 11.57 5.82 13.09
N PRO A 98 10.68 4.82 12.83
CA PRO A 98 9.69 4.95 11.79
C PRO A 98 8.62 5.98 12.14
N ARG A 99 8.29 6.84 11.19
CA ARG A 99 7.17 7.78 11.24
C ARG A 99 6.00 7.30 10.40
N ILE A 100 6.32 6.88 9.18
CA ILE A 100 5.34 6.33 8.22
C ILE A 100 5.99 5.12 7.58
N VAL A 101 5.29 3.99 7.54
CA VAL A 101 5.77 2.78 6.87
C VAL A 101 4.84 2.44 5.72
N ILE A 102 5.39 2.32 4.52
CA ILE A 102 4.70 1.83 3.34
C ILE A 102 4.94 0.33 3.27
N VAL A 103 3.89 -0.48 3.48
CA VAL A 103 3.97 -1.95 3.49
C VAL A 103 3.51 -2.49 2.14
N GLY A 104 4.42 -3.14 1.43
CA GLY A 104 4.18 -3.75 0.12
C GLY A 104 4.61 -5.21 0.11
N LEU A 105 3.78 -6.11 0.64
CA LEU A 105 4.06 -7.54 0.85
C LEU A 105 2.86 -8.41 0.48
N GLY A 106 3.09 -9.71 0.29
CA GLY A 106 2.07 -10.73 0.04
C GLY A 106 2.06 -11.24 -1.40
N GLY A 107 2.81 -10.61 -2.31
CA GLY A 107 2.96 -11.10 -3.68
C GLY A 107 3.65 -12.47 -3.73
N ASN A 108 4.73 -12.66 -2.99
CA ASN A 108 5.44 -13.93 -2.91
C ASN A 108 4.65 -15.02 -2.16
N ASP A 109 3.84 -14.64 -1.18
CA ASP A 109 2.93 -15.59 -0.51
C ASP A 109 1.97 -16.20 -1.54
N TYR A 110 1.40 -15.38 -2.41
CA TYR A 110 0.56 -15.86 -3.51
C TYR A 110 1.32 -16.80 -4.46
N LEU A 111 2.49 -16.37 -4.95
CA LEU A 111 3.29 -17.15 -5.90
C LEU A 111 3.73 -18.49 -5.31
N GLN A 112 3.96 -18.56 -4.01
CA GLN A 112 4.35 -19.77 -3.27
C GLN A 112 3.17 -20.56 -2.71
N SER A 113 1.93 -20.15 -3.05
CA SER A 113 0.70 -20.80 -2.59
C SER A 113 0.55 -20.87 -1.07
N VAL A 114 1.06 -19.86 -0.36
CA VAL A 114 0.81 -19.70 1.08
C VAL A 114 -0.69 -19.47 1.30
N PRO A 115 -1.32 -20.14 2.27
CA PRO A 115 -2.73 -19.92 2.56
C PRO A 115 -3.02 -18.44 2.85
N ILE A 116 -4.05 -17.88 2.22
CA ILE A 116 -4.40 -16.45 2.34
C ILE A 116 -4.63 -16.03 3.79
N ALA A 117 -5.14 -16.93 4.63
CA ALA A 117 -5.32 -16.66 6.05
C ALA A 117 -3.98 -16.48 6.79
N THR A 118 -2.94 -17.20 6.38
CA THR A 118 -1.58 -17.04 6.91
C THR A 118 -0.99 -15.71 6.47
N THR A 119 -1.11 -15.36 5.19
CA THR A 119 -0.68 -14.07 4.65
C THR A 119 -1.37 -12.92 5.39
N GLU A 120 -2.68 -13.01 5.60
CA GLU A 120 -3.45 -12.02 6.34
C GLU A 120 -2.98 -11.89 7.80
N ALA A 121 -2.77 -13.01 8.49
CA ALA A 121 -2.30 -13.01 9.88
C ALA A 121 -0.91 -12.37 10.02
N ASN A 122 0.00 -12.68 9.10
CA ASN A 122 1.33 -12.09 9.08
C ASN A 122 1.31 -10.59 8.78
N LEU A 123 0.51 -10.15 7.80
CA LEU A 123 0.32 -8.72 7.50
C LEU A 123 -0.22 -7.95 8.71
N ARG A 124 -1.22 -8.49 9.41
CA ARG A 124 -1.75 -7.89 10.64
C ARG A 124 -0.67 -7.80 11.72
N SER A 125 0.12 -8.86 11.91
CA SER A 125 1.23 -8.87 12.88
C SER A 125 2.30 -7.84 12.55
N ILE A 126 2.64 -7.65 11.28
CA ILE A 126 3.58 -6.62 10.81
C ILE A 126 3.01 -5.23 11.13
N ILE A 127 1.76 -4.98 10.76
CA ILE A 127 1.09 -3.69 10.96
C ILE A 127 0.98 -3.36 12.45
N ASP A 128 0.52 -4.30 13.26
CA ASP A 128 0.40 -4.13 14.71
C ASP A 128 1.73 -3.74 15.36
N LYS A 129 2.83 -4.41 15.00
CA LYS A 129 4.16 -4.07 15.52
C LYS A 129 4.60 -2.65 15.10
N ILE A 130 4.36 -2.25 13.84
CA ILE A 130 4.67 -0.91 13.34
C ILE A 130 3.84 0.15 14.08
N GLU A 131 2.55 -0.10 14.24
CA GLU A 131 1.64 0.82 14.94
C GLU A 131 1.93 0.92 16.44
N ASN A 132 2.31 -0.18 17.08
CA ASN A 132 2.75 -0.18 18.48
C ASN A 132 4.06 0.57 18.68
N ALA A 133 4.91 0.67 17.66
CA ALA A 133 6.07 1.55 17.64
C ALA A 133 5.73 3.03 17.38
N GLY A 134 4.44 3.35 17.19
CA GLY A 134 3.94 4.71 17.01
C GLY A 134 3.97 5.22 15.56
N ALA A 135 4.25 4.39 14.57
CA ALA A 135 4.26 4.79 13.16
C ALA A 135 2.90 4.64 12.49
N ALA A 136 2.60 5.52 11.53
CA ALA A 136 1.45 5.38 10.65
C ALA A 136 1.77 4.39 9.52
N VAL A 137 0.75 3.66 9.01
CA VAL A 137 0.94 2.65 7.98
C VAL A 137 0.17 2.98 6.71
N ILE A 138 0.83 2.79 5.56
CA ILE A 138 0.24 2.77 4.22
C ILE A 138 0.37 1.35 3.69
N VAL A 139 -0.74 0.68 3.37
CA VAL A 139 -0.76 -0.66 2.78
C VAL A 139 -0.90 -0.54 1.27
N LEU A 140 -0.01 -1.16 0.52
CA LEU A 140 -0.11 -1.30 -0.93
C LEU A 140 -0.85 -2.59 -1.27
N GLY A 141 -1.94 -2.47 -2.03
CA GLY A 141 -2.64 -3.62 -2.59
C GLY A 141 -2.06 -4.03 -3.93
N PHE A 142 -1.87 -5.31 -4.12
CA PHE A 142 -1.44 -5.90 -5.39
C PHE A 142 -2.58 -6.71 -6.01
N ARG A 143 -2.73 -6.58 -7.32
CA ARG A 143 -3.61 -7.45 -8.10
C ARG A 143 -2.81 -8.03 -9.27
N PHE A 144 -2.58 -9.34 -9.23
CA PHE A 144 -2.00 -10.07 -10.34
C PHE A 144 -3.11 -10.55 -11.28
N PRO A 145 -2.89 -10.67 -12.59
CA PRO A 145 -3.93 -11.08 -13.55
C PRO A 145 -4.59 -12.43 -13.24
N SER A 146 -3.85 -13.34 -12.59
CA SER A 146 -4.32 -14.65 -12.15
C SER A 146 -4.89 -14.68 -10.72
N LEU A 147 -4.81 -13.55 -9.98
CA LEU A 147 -5.34 -13.45 -8.62
C LEU A 147 -6.86 -13.40 -8.63
N ASN A 148 -7.46 -14.25 -7.81
CA ASN A 148 -8.87 -14.14 -7.52
C ASN A 148 -9.17 -12.90 -6.65
N ALA A 149 -10.44 -12.53 -6.55
CA ALA A 149 -10.90 -11.35 -5.81
C ALA A 149 -10.57 -11.40 -4.30
N ASP A 150 -10.18 -12.58 -3.76
CA ASP A 150 -9.98 -12.79 -2.33
C ASP A 150 -8.76 -12.04 -1.79
N TYR A 151 -7.66 -11.95 -2.57
CA TYR A 151 -6.47 -11.17 -2.16
C TYR A 151 -6.74 -9.67 -2.10
N ASP A 152 -7.48 -9.13 -3.09
CA ASP A 152 -7.87 -7.72 -3.07
C ASP A 152 -8.78 -7.42 -1.86
N ALA A 153 -9.74 -8.30 -1.60
CA ALA A 153 -10.61 -8.20 -0.42
C ALA A 153 -9.83 -8.32 0.91
N MET A 154 -8.81 -9.17 0.95
CA MET A 154 -7.93 -9.33 2.11
C MET A 154 -7.17 -8.03 2.41
N TYR A 155 -6.49 -7.42 1.41
CA TYR A 155 -5.79 -6.15 1.61
C TYR A 155 -6.73 -5.04 2.09
N GLN A 156 -7.91 -4.93 1.47
CA GLN A 156 -8.92 -3.93 1.86
C GLN A 156 -9.39 -4.14 3.31
N ARG A 157 -9.65 -5.39 3.70
CA ARG A 157 -10.08 -5.76 5.04
C ARG A 157 -9.00 -5.43 6.08
N VAL A 158 -7.76 -5.87 5.83
CA VAL A 158 -6.62 -5.58 6.70
C VAL A 158 -6.43 -4.08 6.89
N ALA A 159 -6.34 -3.32 5.80
CA ALA A 159 -6.14 -1.87 5.88
C ALA A 159 -7.28 -1.15 6.61
N LYS A 160 -8.52 -1.62 6.44
CA LYS A 160 -9.69 -1.08 7.14
C LYS A 160 -9.65 -1.35 8.62
N ASP A 161 -9.45 -2.60 9.00
CA ASP A 161 -9.55 -3.04 10.39
C ASP A 161 -8.41 -2.44 11.22
N GLU A 162 -7.19 -2.41 10.67
CA GLU A 162 -6.01 -1.81 11.30
C GLU A 162 -5.93 -0.29 11.11
N ARG A 163 -6.88 0.33 10.44
CA ARG A 163 -6.94 1.77 10.22
C ARG A 163 -5.72 2.34 9.50
N CYS A 164 -5.21 1.60 8.52
CA CYS A 164 -4.14 2.02 7.63
C CYS A 164 -4.66 2.86 6.46
N PHE A 165 -3.80 3.66 5.84
CA PHE A 165 -4.10 4.21 4.52
C PHE A 165 -3.93 3.13 3.46
N PHE A 166 -4.92 2.94 2.58
CA PHE A 166 -4.87 1.90 1.56
C PHE A 166 -4.68 2.49 0.15
N VAL A 167 -3.67 1.99 -0.55
CA VAL A 167 -3.44 2.28 -1.97
C VAL A 167 -3.77 1.02 -2.77
N SER A 168 -4.92 1.02 -3.44
CA SER A 168 -5.39 -0.14 -4.18
C SER A 168 -4.60 -0.36 -5.46
N ASN A 169 -4.33 -1.64 -5.77
CA ASN A 169 -3.83 -2.12 -7.05
C ASN A 169 -2.73 -1.26 -7.71
N VAL A 170 -1.60 -1.12 -7.01
CA VAL A 170 -0.45 -0.33 -7.52
C VAL A 170 0.15 -0.88 -8.82
N LEU A 171 -0.14 -2.15 -9.17
CA LEU A 171 0.28 -2.82 -10.42
C LEU A 171 -0.74 -2.70 -11.56
N SER A 172 -1.83 -1.95 -11.41
CA SER A 172 -2.89 -1.85 -12.43
C SER A 172 -2.32 -1.50 -13.81
N GLY A 173 -2.64 -2.33 -14.82
CA GLY A 173 -2.20 -2.12 -16.20
C GLY A 173 -0.70 -2.32 -16.45
N ILE A 174 0.12 -2.62 -15.43
CA ILE A 174 1.56 -2.81 -15.61
C ILE A 174 1.83 -4.23 -16.10
N LEU A 175 1.35 -5.24 -15.39
CA LEU A 175 1.68 -6.63 -15.69
C LEU A 175 1.02 -7.18 -16.96
N THR A 176 0.03 -6.50 -17.50
CA THR A 176 -0.63 -6.84 -18.77
C THR A 176 0.04 -6.20 -20.00
N HIS A 177 1.03 -5.32 -19.81
CA HIS A 177 1.72 -4.59 -20.89
C HIS A 177 3.21 -4.97 -20.89
N PRO A 178 3.68 -5.76 -21.89
CA PRO A 178 5.06 -6.22 -21.95
C PRO A 178 6.11 -5.10 -21.89
N GLU A 179 5.80 -3.93 -22.46
CA GLU A 179 6.70 -2.76 -22.49
C GLU A 179 6.88 -2.08 -21.10
N LEU A 180 6.13 -2.51 -20.08
CA LEU A 180 6.20 -1.99 -18.71
C LEU A 180 6.84 -2.99 -17.74
N LYS A 181 7.28 -4.14 -18.24
CA LYS A 181 7.82 -5.25 -17.42
C LYS A 181 9.26 -5.56 -17.79
N SER A 182 9.98 -6.12 -16.82
CA SER A 182 11.29 -6.76 -17.03
C SER A 182 11.17 -8.27 -17.18
N ASP A 183 10.16 -8.87 -16.54
CA ASP A 183 9.80 -10.29 -16.62
C ASP A 183 8.28 -10.48 -16.39
N GLU A 184 7.83 -11.67 -15.99
CA GLU A 184 6.39 -11.96 -15.88
C GLU A 184 5.70 -11.22 -14.74
N VAL A 185 6.42 -10.86 -13.67
CA VAL A 185 5.84 -10.33 -12.42
C VAL A 185 6.46 -9.00 -11.98
N HIS A 186 7.60 -8.60 -12.55
CA HIS A 186 8.28 -7.38 -12.14
C HIS A 186 8.14 -6.26 -13.16
N PRO A 187 7.84 -5.04 -12.73
CA PRO A 187 7.92 -3.84 -13.55
C PRO A 187 9.36 -3.57 -14.02
N ASN A 188 9.51 -2.94 -15.15
CA ASN A 188 10.75 -2.24 -15.51
C ASN A 188 10.71 -0.78 -15.03
N ALA A 189 11.72 0.03 -15.36
CA ALA A 189 11.78 1.44 -14.95
C ALA A 189 10.49 2.23 -15.26
N ARG A 190 9.86 2.00 -16.43
CA ARG A 190 8.60 2.66 -16.80
C ARG A 190 7.43 2.17 -15.97
N GLY A 191 7.37 0.87 -15.67
CA GLY A 191 6.36 0.28 -14.79
C GLY A 191 6.49 0.79 -13.35
N TYR A 192 7.71 0.92 -12.83
CA TYR A 192 7.95 1.53 -11.52
C TYR A 192 7.58 3.01 -11.47
N GLN A 193 7.73 3.76 -12.57
CA GLN A 193 7.23 5.12 -12.64
C GLN A 193 5.71 5.16 -12.43
N LEU A 194 4.96 4.28 -13.09
CA LEU A 194 3.51 4.21 -12.92
C LEU A 194 3.10 3.78 -11.50
N MET A 195 3.87 2.89 -10.85
CA MET A 195 3.66 2.59 -9.42
C MET A 195 3.89 3.83 -8.56
N ALA A 196 4.99 4.54 -8.79
CA ALA A 196 5.33 5.74 -8.04
C ALA A 196 4.26 6.82 -8.17
N ASP A 197 3.74 7.05 -9.37
CA ASP A 197 2.68 8.03 -9.62
C ASP A 197 1.41 7.74 -8.81
N ARG A 198 1.11 6.45 -8.58
CA ARG A 198 -0.05 6.03 -7.75
C ARG A 198 0.19 6.15 -6.26
N ILE A 199 1.44 6.09 -5.81
CA ILE A 199 1.81 6.11 -4.39
C ILE A 199 2.11 7.53 -3.92
N ALA A 200 2.62 8.41 -4.79
CA ALA A 200 3.09 9.73 -4.43
C ALA A 200 2.02 10.62 -3.78
N GLU A 201 0.85 10.76 -4.41
CA GLU A 201 -0.25 11.56 -3.84
C GLU A 201 -0.79 10.98 -2.51
N PRO A 202 -1.09 9.66 -2.40
CA PRO A 202 -1.37 9.01 -1.14
C PRO A 202 -0.37 9.29 -0.03
N LEU A 203 0.94 9.13 -0.29
CA LEU A 203 1.97 9.43 0.69
C LEU A 203 1.93 10.89 1.13
N GLN A 204 1.86 11.84 0.18
CA GLN A 204 1.77 13.26 0.51
C GLN A 204 0.54 13.61 1.37
N LYS A 205 -0.60 12.94 1.15
CA LYS A 205 -1.79 13.12 1.99
C LYS A 205 -1.52 12.69 3.44
N VAL A 206 -0.89 11.52 3.62
CA VAL A 206 -0.55 11.02 4.96
C VAL A 206 0.51 11.91 5.63
N VAL A 207 1.56 12.31 4.90
CA VAL A 207 2.60 13.22 5.41
C VAL A 207 1.99 14.54 5.88
N ARG A 208 1.19 15.21 5.03
CA ARG A 208 0.54 16.48 5.40
C ARG A 208 -0.38 16.34 6.61
N ALA A 209 -1.13 15.24 6.69
CA ALA A 209 -2.00 14.98 7.84
C ALA A 209 -1.19 14.73 9.12
N ALA A 210 -0.04 14.06 9.00
CA ALA A 210 0.85 13.82 10.11
C ALA A 210 1.59 15.11 10.54
N ASP A 211 1.95 15.99 9.61
CA ASP A 211 2.56 17.29 9.90
C ASP A 211 1.58 18.22 10.64
N ALA A 212 0.30 18.18 10.27
CA ALA A 212 -0.76 18.97 10.90
C ALA A 212 -1.08 18.56 12.35
N LYS A 213 -0.58 17.39 12.80
CA LYS A 213 -0.80 16.87 14.17
C LYS A 213 0.44 16.98 15.08
N ARG A 214 1.55 17.48 14.57
CA ARG A 214 2.77 17.80 15.32
C ARG A 214 2.71 19.19 15.95
#